data_bdd49c825ba97d2ac6a73fb15f0c8300
#
_entry.id   bdd49c825ba97d2ac6a73fb15f0c8300
#
_cell.length_a   1.000
_cell.length_b   1.000
_cell.length_c   1.000
_cell.angle_alpha   90.00
_cell.angle_beta   90.00
_cell.angle_gamma   90.00
#
_symmetry.space_group_name_H-M   'P 1'
#
loop_
_entity.id
_entity.type
_entity.pdbx_description
1 polymer ?
#
loop_
_entity_poly.entity_id
_entity_poly.type
_entity_poly.pdbx_seq_one_letter_code
_entity_poly.pdbx_strand_id
1 'polypeptide(L)'
;CDFEAMPAEETLKRHLGTFSKLLTTNQALVLSDYGKGGLSHISTMIAEARAVKLPILVDPKGDDYSRYHGATVITPNRAELRQVVGTWTSEASLIERAQNLRQALELDYLLLTRSEEGMTLFGPQGQLTVPAQAREVYDVSGAGDTVIGILAAMLATGMPIEEAVQIANRAGGIVVGKLGTAAVSYEELFG
;
A
#
# COMPACT_ATOMS: atom_id res chain seq x y z
N CYS A 1 21.74 -9.65 -14.59
CA CYS A 1 20.79 -10.22 -15.56
C CYS A 1 19.47 -10.45 -14.83
N ASP A 2 18.44 -9.64 -15.14
CA ASP A 2 17.06 -9.93 -14.68
C ASP A 2 16.48 -11.01 -15.59
N PHE A 3 16.37 -12.21 -15.07
CA PHE A 3 15.60 -13.26 -15.72
C PHE A 3 14.14 -13.09 -15.32
N GLU A 4 13.33 -12.47 -16.18
CA GLU A 4 11.89 -12.31 -15.97
C GLU A 4 11.12 -13.61 -16.33
N ALA A 5 11.50 -14.75 -15.72
CA ALA A 5 10.75 -15.98 -15.84
C ALA A 5 9.72 -16.06 -14.71
N MET A 6 8.48 -16.42 -15.07
CA MET A 6 7.44 -16.69 -14.07
C MET A 6 7.91 -17.81 -13.13
N PRO A 7 7.77 -17.65 -11.81
CA PRO A 7 8.14 -18.69 -10.85
C PRO A 7 7.36 -19.97 -11.10
N ALA A 8 8.02 -21.12 -10.93
CA ALA A 8 7.35 -22.42 -11.03
C ALA A 8 6.27 -22.56 -9.96
N GLU A 9 5.12 -23.14 -10.34
CA GLU A 9 3.96 -23.30 -9.46
C GLU A 9 4.29 -24.09 -8.16
N GLU A 10 5.16 -25.09 -8.24
CA GLU A 10 5.64 -25.84 -7.07
C GLU A 10 6.38 -24.93 -6.07
N THR A 11 7.20 -24.02 -6.58
CA THR A 11 7.89 -23.03 -5.75
C THR A 11 6.90 -22.09 -5.07
N LEU A 12 5.91 -21.58 -5.81
CA LEU A 12 4.86 -20.71 -5.28
C LEU A 12 4.05 -21.40 -4.18
N LYS A 13 3.65 -22.66 -4.37
CA LYS A 13 2.92 -23.45 -3.36
C LYS A 13 3.76 -23.68 -2.09
N ARG A 14 5.05 -23.95 -2.24
CA ARG A 14 5.96 -24.10 -1.10
C ARG A 14 6.08 -22.78 -0.31
N HIS A 15 6.17 -21.65 -1.01
CA HIS A 15 6.20 -20.34 -0.37
C HIS A 15 4.88 -20.00 0.33
N LEU A 16 3.74 -20.33 -0.27
CA LEU A 16 2.44 -20.18 0.37
C LEU A 16 2.34 -21.01 1.66
N GLY A 17 2.81 -22.25 1.67
CA GLY A 17 2.86 -23.06 2.89
C GLY A 17 3.79 -22.50 3.99
N THR A 18 4.86 -21.79 3.63
CA THR A 18 5.70 -21.07 4.59
C THR A 18 4.99 -19.81 5.10
N PHE A 19 4.37 -19.05 4.19
CA PHE A 19 3.58 -17.87 4.49
C PHE A 19 2.49 -18.15 5.53
N SER A 20 1.66 -19.19 5.32
CA SER A 20 0.58 -19.57 6.25
C SER A 20 1.08 -19.80 7.69
N LYS A 21 2.28 -20.38 7.85
CA LYS A 21 2.89 -20.59 9.17
C LYS A 21 3.33 -19.28 9.86
N LEU A 22 3.70 -18.27 9.08
CA LEU A 22 4.19 -16.99 9.60
C LEU A 22 3.05 -16.06 10.03
N LEU A 23 1.82 -16.25 9.55
CA LEU A 23 0.69 -15.36 9.85
C LEU A 23 0.42 -15.21 11.35
N THR A 24 0.61 -16.27 12.14
CA THR A 24 0.32 -16.26 13.58
C THR A 24 1.42 -15.63 14.44
N THR A 25 2.58 -15.34 13.84
CA THR A 25 3.76 -14.77 14.54
C THR A 25 4.08 -13.34 14.13
N ASN A 26 3.30 -12.78 13.21
CA ASN A 26 3.48 -11.43 12.71
C ASN A 26 2.27 -10.55 13.05
N GLN A 27 2.45 -9.22 13.05
CA GLN A 27 1.44 -8.23 13.44
C GLN A 27 0.87 -7.45 12.26
N ALA A 28 1.48 -7.53 11.08
CA ALA A 28 0.99 -6.95 9.83
C ALA A 28 1.53 -7.74 8.64
N LEU A 29 0.84 -7.65 7.51
CA LEU A 29 1.23 -8.24 6.23
C LEU A 29 1.36 -7.13 5.19
N VAL A 30 2.51 -7.06 4.51
CA VAL A 30 2.72 -6.22 3.32
C VAL A 30 2.87 -7.11 2.10
N LEU A 31 2.08 -6.85 1.07
CA LEU A 31 2.12 -7.50 -0.23
C LEU A 31 2.48 -6.46 -1.29
N SER A 32 3.75 -6.38 -1.67
CA SER A 32 4.21 -5.49 -2.75
C SER A 32 4.16 -6.25 -4.08
N ASP A 33 3.20 -5.89 -4.94
CA ASP A 33 2.99 -6.55 -6.22
C ASP A 33 3.76 -5.81 -7.32
N TYR A 34 4.67 -6.51 -7.98
CA TYR A 34 5.43 -5.99 -9.13
C TYR A 34 4.91 -6.56 -10.47
N GLY A 35 3.84 -7.35 -10.46
CA GLY A 35 3.30 -7.98 -11.67
C GLY A 35 4.20 -9.07 -12.27
N LYS A 36 5.21 -9.54 -11.52
CA LYS A 36 6.21 -10.54 -11.99
C LYS A 36 5.88 -11.98 -11.57
N GLY A 37 4.62 -12.26 -11.17
CA GLY A 37 4.12 -13.60 -10.85
C GLY A 37 4.48 -14.13 -9.46
N GLY A 38 5.32 -13.44 -8.68
CA GLY A 38 5.66 -13.85 -7.30
C GLY A 38 4.46 -13.92 -6.36
N LEU A 39 3.45 -13.09 -6.61
CA LEU A 39 2.19 -13.02 -5.85
C LEU A 39 0.99 -13.62 -6.63
N SER A 40 1.20 -14.68 -7.41
CA SER A 40 0.10 -15.33 -8.16
C SER A 40 -1.01 -15.86 -7.24
N HIS A 41 -0.70 -16.20 -5.99
CA HIS A 41 -1.66 -16.66 -4.97
C HIS A 41 -2.12 -15.56 -4.01
N ILE A 42 -2.02 -14.28 -4.41
CA ILE A 42 -2.28 -13.13 -3.50
C ILE A 42 -3.68 -13.16 -2.89
N SER A 43 -4.70 -13.57 -3.65
CA SER A 43 -6.08 -13.66 -3.14
C SER A 43 -6.18 -14.69 -1.99
N THR A 44 -5.48 -15.82 -2.09
CA THR A 44 -5.40 -16.81 -1.01
C THR A 44 -4.65 -16.24 0.19
N MET A 45 -3.54 -15.55 -0.03
CA MET A 45 -2.75 -14.91 1.04
C MET A 45 -3.59 -13.88 1.81
N ILE A 46 -4.37 -13.06 1.10
CA ILE A 46 -5.29 -12.07 1.70
C ILE A 46 -6.37 -12.80 2.53
N ALA A 47 -6.99 -13.84 1.97
CA ALA A 47 -8.05 -14.57 2.67
C ALA A 47 -7.53 -15.23 3.97
N GLU A 48 -6.36 -15.86 3.94
CA GLU A 48 -5.74 -16.48 5.12
C GLU A 48 -5.37 -15.43 6.18
N ALA A 49 -4.77 -14.29 5.77
CA ALA A 49 -4.41 -13.22 6.70
C ALA A 49 -5.64 -12.55 7.32
N ARG A 50 -6.72 -12.35 6.53
CA ARG A 50 -8.00 -11.83 7.01
C ARG A 50 -8.64 -12.76 8.05
N ALA A 51 -8.55 -14.07 7.86
CA ALA A 51 -9.08 -15.06 8.80
C ALA A 51 -8.45 -14.96 10.19
N VAL A 52 -7.19 -14.55 10.29
CA VAL A 52 -6.48 -14.32 11.57
C VAL A 52 -6.50 -12.85 12.00
N LYS A 53 -7.27 -11.98 11.30
CA LYS A 53 -7.44 -10.53 11.59
C LYS A 53 -6.15 -9.73 11.55
N LEU A 54 -5.22 -10.13 10.69
CA LEU A 54 -3.96 -9.42 10.49
C LEU A 54 -4.21 -8.19 9.58
N PRO A 55 -3.68 -6.99 9.90
CA PRO A 55 -3.68 -5.88 8.95
C PRO A 55 -2.96 -6.25 7.65
N ILE A 56 -3.63 -6.04 6.50
CA ILE A 56 -3.15 -6.44 5.18
C ILE A 56 -2.99 -5.19 4.33
N LEU A 57 -1.75 -4.86 3.99
CA LEU A 57 -1.41 -3.72 3.15
C LEU A 57 -0.94 -4.22 1.79
N VAL A 58 -1.46 -3.65 0.71
CA VAL A 58 -1.07 -4.04 -0.64
C VAL A 58 -0.59 -2.81 -1.41
N ASP A 59 0.63 -2.89 -1.94
CA ASP A 59 1.11 -2.02 -3.00
C ASP A 59 0.69 -2.64 -4.34
N PRO A 60 -0.34 -2.08 -5.01
CA PRO A 60 -1.00 -2.76 -6.12
C PRO A 60 -0.28 -2.54 -7.44
N LYS A 61 -0.42 -3.47 -8.39
CA LYS A 61 0.09 -3.35 -9.76
C LYS A 61 -0.91 -3.87 -10.79
N GLY A 62 -0.86 -3.27 -11.99
CA GLY A 62 -1.74 -3.65 -13.11
C GLY A 62 -3.09 -2.94 -13.07
N ASP A 63 -4.02 -3.43 -13.86
CA ASP A 63 -5.35 -2.87 -14.09
C ASP A 63 -6.49 -3.71 -13.48
N ASP A 64 -6.20 -4.94 -13.04
CA ASP A 64 -7.13 -5.82 -12.35
C ASP A 64 -6.85 -5.86 -10.83
N TYR A 65 -7.60 -5.07 -10.08
CA TYR A 65 -7.52 -5.03 -8.63
C TYR A 65 -8.45 -6.04 -7.93
N SER A 66 -9.24 -6.83 -8.67
CA SER A 66 -10.13 -7.84 -8.07
C SER A 66 -9.38 -8.85 -7.21
N ARG A 67 -8.12 -9.10 -7.53
CA ARG A 67 -7.21 -9.99 -6.80
C ARG A 67 -6.84 -9.49 -5.39
N TYR A 68 -7.07 -8.20 -5.08
CA TYR A 68 -6.79 -7.57 -3.78
C TYR A 68 -8.02 -7.49 -2.88
N HIS A 69 -9.12 -8.10 -3.28
CA HIS A 69 -10.38 -8.13 -2.53
C HIS A 69 -10.15 -8.55 -1.08
N GLY A 70 -10.70 -7.78 -0.14
CA GLY A 70 -10.62 -8.04 1.29
C GLY A 70 -9.31 -7.60 1.95
N ALA A 71 -8.40 -6.90 1.26
CA ALA A 71 -7.26 -6.27 1.93
C ALA A 71 -7.72 -5.17 2.90
N THR A 72 -6.92 -4.88 3.94
CA THR A 72 -7.20 -3.77 4.85
C THR A 72 -7.01 -2.43 4.12
N VAL A 73 -5.88 -2.26 3.43
CA VAL A 73 -5.61 -1.04 2.66
C VAL A 73 -4.78 -1.35 1.41
N ILE A 74 -5.11 -0.69 0.31
CA ILE A 74 -4.27 -0.63 -0.89
C ILE A 74 -3.69 0.77 -1.05
N THR A 75 -2.48 0.90 -1.64
CA THR A 75 -1.74 2.16 -1.72
C THR A 75 -1.41 2.60 -3.15
N PRO A 76 -2.39 2.68 -4.07
CA PRO A 76 -2.11 3.09 -5.44
C PRO A 76 -1.64 4.55 -5.52
N ASN A 77 -0.83 4.86 -6.53
CA ASN A 77 -0.61 6.22 -6.98
C ASN A 77 -1.70 6.67 -7.97
N ARG A 78 -1.66 7.95 -8.40
CA ARG A 78 -2.66 8.50 -9.34
C ARG A 78 -2.71 7.77 -10.68
N ALA A 79 -1.56 7.37 -11.22
CA ALA A 79 -1.50 6.70 -12.51
C ALA A 79 -2.09 5.28 -12.41
N GLU A 80 -1.75 4.56 -11.35
CA GLU A 80 -2.28 3.22 -11.07
C GLU A 80 -3.79 3.25 -10.81
N LEU A 81 -4.28 4.18 -9.99
CA LEU A 81 -5.71 4.31 -9.76
C LEU A 81 -6.46 4.61 -11.06
N ARG A 82 -5.92 5.50 -11.95
CA ARG A 82 -6.54 5.80 -13.24
C ARG A 82 -6.66 4.60 -14.16
N GLN A 83 -5.72 3.68 -14.13
CA GLN A 83 -5.79 2.45 -14.94
C GLN A 83 -7.01 1.60 -14.57
N VAL A 84 -7.41 1.62 -13.30
CA VAL A 84 -8.50 0.79 -12.77
C VAL A 84 -9.85 1.48 -12.85
N VAL A 85 -9.94 2.76 -12.41
CA VAL A 85 -11.23 3.47 -12.30
C VAL A 85 -11.49 4.45 -13.45
N GLY A 86 -10.54 4.57 -14.37
CA GLY A 86 -10.58 5.57 -15.45
C GLY A 86 -10.22 6.98 -14.97
N THR A 87 -10.28 7.95 -15.90
CA THR A 87 -9.93 9.35 -15.62
C THR A 87 -11.03 10.06 -14.84
N TRP A 88 -10.63 11.03 -14.03
CA TRP A 88 -11.53 11.95 -13.32
C TRP A 88 -11.21 13.40 -13.68
N THR A 89 -12.20 14.26 -13.66
CA THR A 89 -12.10 15.69 -14.05
C THR A 89 -12.30 16.64 -12.87
N SER A 90 -12.68 16.12 -11.71
CA SER A 90 -12.89 16.89 -10.48
C SER A 90 -12.55 16.05 -9.24
N GLU A 91 -12.29 16.71 -8.12
CA GLU A 91 -12.09 16.05 -6.84
C GLU A 91 -13.32 15.21 -6.43
N ALA A 92 -14.52 15.72 -6.65
CA ALA A 92 -15.76 14.97 -6.39
C ALA A 92 -15.81 13.64 -7.17
N SER A 93 -15.43 13.67 -8.46
CA SER A 93 -15.37 12.46 -9.28
C SER A 93 -14.28 11.48 -8.84
N LEU A 94 -13.13 11.99 -8.35
CA LEU A 94 -12.10 11.14 -7.75
C LEU A 94 -12.62 10.44 -6.50
N ILE A 95 -13.26 11.19 -5.61
CA ILE A 95 -13.81 10.66 -4.35
C ILE A 95 -14.82 9.54 -4.64
N GLU A 96 -15.77 9.79 -5.55
CA GLU A 96 -16.78 8.81 -5.94
C GLU A 96 -16.14 7.52 -6.48
N ARG A 97 -15.18 7.64 -7.41
CA ARG A 97 -14.51 6.49 -8.02
C ARG A 97 -13.68 5.70 -7.02
N ALA A 98 -12.92 6.39 -6.16
CA ALA A 98 -12.11 5.75 -5.12
C ALA A 98 -12.97 5.02 -4.09
N GLN A 99 -14.10 5.62 -3.65
CA GLN A 99 -15.03 4.99 -2.73
C GLN A 99 -15.76 3.79 -3.36
N ASN A 100 -16.16 3.90 -4.63
CA ASN A 100 -16.78 2.78 -5.35
C ASN A 100 -15.81 1.60 -5.48
N LEU A 101 -14.54 1.85 -5.83
CA LEU A 101 -13.52 0.81 -5.89
C LEU A 101 -13.28 0.18 -4.51
N ARG A 102 -13.13 1.01 -3.46
CA ARG A 102 -12.95 0.54 -2.09
C ARG A 102 -14.09 -0.40 -1.66
N GLN A 103 -15.33 -0.02 -1.94
CA GLN A 103 -16.52 -0.82 -1.60
C GLN A 103 -16.60 -2.10 -2.44
N ALA A 104 -16.36 -2.02 -3.75
CA ALA A 104 -16.40 -3.18 -4.65
C ALA A 104 -15.35 -4.25 -4.28
N LEU A 105 -14.20 -3.84 -3.74
CA LEU A 105 -13.13 -4.73 -3.30
C LEU A 105 -13.22 -5.09 -1.81
N GLU A 106 -14.26 -4.64 -1.08
CA GLU A 106 -14.40 -4.83 0.37
C GLU A 106 -13.15 -4.42 1.16
N LEU A 107 -12.49 -3.34 0.73
CA LEU A 107 -11.36 -2.78 1.46
C LEU A 107 -11.85 -1.97 2.66
N ASP A 108 -11.13 -2.05 3.79
CA ASP A 108 -11.38 -1.12 4.89
C ASP A 108 -11.00 0.30 4.47
N TYR A 109 -9.86 0.46 3.76
CA TYR A 109 -9.35 1.74 3.30
C TYR A 109 -8.69 1.66 1.91
N LEU A 110 -8.64 2.81 1.21
CA LEU A 110 -7.82 3.05 0.03
C LEU A 110 -6.98 4.31 0.30
N LEU A 111 -5.65 4.19 0.28
CA LEU A 111 -4.73 5.31 0.44
C LEU A 111 -4.15 5.71 -0.92
N LEU A 112 -4.64 6.80 -1.49
CA LEU A 112 -4.11 7.35 -2.73
C LEU A 112 -2.89 8.22 -2.46
N THR A 113 -1.73 7.86 -3.02
CA THR A 113 -0.56 8.74 -3.02
C THR A 113 -0.65 9.75 -4.17
N ARG A 114 -0.44 11.04 -3.87
CA ARG A 114 -0.72 12.17 -4.77
C ARG A 114 0.51 13.02 -5.07
N SER A 115 1.70 12.46 -4.91
CA SER A 115 2.98 13.14 -5.11
C SER A 115 3.09 14.43 -4.26
N GLU A 116 3.29 15.58 -4.91
CA GLU A 116 3.41 16.90 -4.27
C GLU A 116 2.16 17.36 -3.51
N GLU A 117 1.01 16.75 -3.73
CA GLU A 117 -0.22 17.06 -2.99
C GLU A 117 -0.35 16.23 -1.70
N GLY A 118 0.54 15.28 -1.46
CA GLY A 118 0.50 14.40 -0.29
C GLY A 118 -0.30 13.12 -0.50
N MET A 119 -1.26 12.83 0.37
CA MET A 119 -2.04 11.59 0.34
C MET A 119 -3.50 11.83 0.67
N THR A 120 -4.38 10.99 0.15
CA THR A 120 -5.80 10.96 0.54
C THR A 120 -6.19 9.54 0.93
N LEU A 121 -6.59 9.36 2.18
CA LEU A 121 -7.17 8.13 2.72
C LEU A 121 -8.68 8.16 2.50
N PHE A 122 -9.21 7.17 1.81
CA PHE A 122 -10.65 6.92 1.65
C PHE A 122 -11.05 5.78 2.57
N GLY A 123 -12.03 6.02 3.43
CA GLY A 123 -12.52 5.06 4.41
C GLY A 123 -14.05 5.08 4.53
N PRO A 124 -14.62 4.30 5.44
CA PRO A 124 -16.06 4.20 5.63
C PRO A 124 -16.71 5.50 6.11
N GLN A 125 -15.96 6.38 6.78
CA GLN A 125 -16.45 7.66 7.31
C GLN A 125 -16.22 8.85 6.34
N GLY A 126 -15.70 8.58 5.12
CA GLY A 126 -15.37 9.62 4.14
C GLY A 126 -13.90 9.60 3.74
N GLN A 127 -13.27 10.77 3.70
CA GLN A 127 -11.88 10.92 3.30
C GLN A 127 -11.09 11.81 4.26
N LEU A 128 -9.80 11.53 4.38
CA LEU A 128 -8.81 12.35 5.05
C LEU A 128 -7.70 12.70 4.07
N THR A 129 -7.46 13.97 3.79
CA THR A 129 -6.32 14.42 2.98
C THR A 129 -5.22 14.96 3.89
N VAL A 130 -4.01 14.41 3.71
CA VAL A 130 -2.80 14.83 4.41
C VAL A 130 -1.88 15.49 3.38
N PRO A 131 -1.58 16.79 3.50
CA PRO A 131 -0.73 17.51 2.56
C PRO A 131 0.72 17.03 2.63
N ALA A 132 1.45 17.11 1.50
CA ALA A 132 2.87 16.76 1.47
C ALA A 132 3.69 17.61 2.41
N GLN A 133 4.68 17.00 3.07
CA GLN A 133 5.58 17.69 4.01
C GLN A 133 7.00 17.89 3.45
N ALA A 134 7.26 17.45 2.21
CA ALA A 134 8.56 17.64 1.56
C ALA A 134 8.83 19.12 1.31
N ARG A 135 10.02 19.59 1.71
CA ARG A 135 10.49 20.97 1.42
C ARG A 135 11.26 21.04 0.10
N GLU A 136 12.06 20.01 -0.17
CA GLU A 136 12.84 19.86 -1.39
C GLU A 136 12.72 18.39 -1.84
N VAL A 137 12.61 18.15 -3.13
CA VAL A 137 12.51 16.81 -3.70
C VAL A 137 13.76 16.57 -4.54
N TYR A 138 14.58 15.61 -4.13
CA TYR A 138 15.78 15.18 -4.86
C TYR A 138 15.53 13.89 -5.64
N ASP A 139 14.89 12.90 -5.01
CA ASP A 139 14.61 11.61 -5.65
C ASP A 139 13.32 11.03 -5.05
N VAL A 140 12.41 10.56 -5.91
CA VAL A 140 11.14 9.94 -5.50
C VAL A 140 11.22 8.41 -5.40
N SER A 141 12.38 7.83 -5.74
CA SER A 141 12.59 6.37 -5.72
C SER A 141 12.43 5.81 -4.32
N GLY A 142 11.59 4.78 -4.18
CA GLY A 142 11.35 4.12 -2.90
C GLY A 142 10.43 4.88 -1.92
N ALA A 143 9.88 6.03 -2.34
CA ALA A 143 8.93 6.76 -1.49
C ALA A 143 7.66 5.94 -1.18
N GLY A 144 7.11 5.25 -2.17
CA GLY A 144 5.96 4.34 -2.00
C GLY A 144 6.27 3.19 -1.04
N ASP A 145 7.43 2.55 -1.22
CA ASP A 145 7.89 1.45 -0.35
C ASP A 145 8.07 1.94 1.10
N THR A 146 8.60 3.15 1.29
CA THR A 146 8.72 3.77 2.62
C THR A 146 7.36 4.03 3.24
N VAL A 147 6.43 4.58 2.47
CA VAL A 147 5.07 4.88 2.94
C VAL A 147 4.37 3.61 3.40
N ILE A 148 4.32 2.56 2.57
CA ILE A 148 3.64 1.32 2.94
C ILE A 148 4.34 0.60 4.09
N GLY A 149 5.68 0.63 4.15
CA GLY A 149 6.46 0.03 5.24
C GLY A 149 6.19 0.71 6.58
N ILE A 150 6.22 2.04 6.63
CA ILE A 150 5.92 2.80 7.86
C ILE A 150 4.44 2.65 8.24
N LEU A 151 3.51 2.72 7.28
CA LEU A 151 2.09 2.49 7.55
C LEU A 151 1.86 1.11 8.19
N ALA A 152 2.48 0.06 7.64
CA ALA A 152 2.39 -1.28 8.20
C ALA A 152 2.96 -1.37 9.62
N ALA A 153 4.12 -0.76 9.86
CA ALA A 153 4.74 -0.73 11.18
C ALA A 153 3.84 -0.04 12.22
N MET A 154 3.21 1.09 11.85
CA MET A 154 2.31 1.80 12.76
C MET A 154 1.03 1.01 13.02
N LEU A 155 0.41 0.41 11.98
CA LEU A 155 -0.78 -0.43 12.17
C LEU A 155 -0.48 -1.69 13.00
N ALA A 156 0.73 -2.24 12.90
CA ALA A 156 1.18 -3.38 13.71
C ALA A 156 1.23 -3.05 15.22
N THR A 157 1.37 -1.78 15.59
CA THR A 157 1.30 -1.33 17.00
C THR A 157 -0.13 -1.13 17.50
N GLY A 158 -1.14 -1.25 16.64
CA GLY A 158 -2.54 -0.94 16.95
C GLY A 158 -2.89 0.55 16.81
N MET A 159 -2.03 1.36 16.19
CA MET A 159 -2.28 2.78 15.95
C MET A 159 -3.48 2.97 15.00
N PRO A 160 -4.37 3.96 15.26
CA PRO A 160 -5.43 4.34 14.31
C PRO A 160 -4.85 4.71 12.95
N ILE A 161 -5.54 4.31 11.87
CA ILE A 161 -5.00 4.48 10.51
C ILE A 161 -4.82 5.95 10.13
N GLU A 162 -5.67 6.83 10.63
CA GLU A 162 -5.61 8.28 10.39
C GLU A 162 -4.31 8.88 10.94
N GLU A 163 -3.84 8.40 12.09
CA GLU A 163 -2.55 8.80 12.68
C GLU A 163 -1.39 8.13 11.94
N ALA A 164 -1.51 6.85 11.63
CA ALA A 164 -0.51 6.08 10.91
C ALA A 164 -0.21 6.68 9.51
N VAL A 165 -1.24 7.15 8.79
CA VAL A 165 -1.09 7.83 7.49
C VAL A 165 -0.33 9.16 7.62
N GLN A 166 -0.52 9.93 8.69
CA GLN A 166 0.23 11.17 8.90
C GLN A 166 1.73 10.89 9.09
N ILE A 167 2.07 9.85 9.86
CA ILE A 167 3.46 9.41 10.07
C ILE A 167 4.05 8.88 8.78
N ALA A 168 3.32 8.05 8.03
CA ALA A 168 3.76 7.51 6.75
C ALA A 168 3.99 8.63 5.70
N ASN A 169 3.12 9.65 5.66
CA ASN A 169 3.28 10.82 4.81
C ASN A 169 4.54 11.64 5.18
N ARG A 170 4.81 11.83 6.48
CA ARG A 170 6.05 12.46 6.95
C ARG A 170 7.28 11.68 6.53
N ALA A 171 7.26 10.35 6.68
CA ALA A 171 8.35 9.47 6.27
C ALA A 171 8.62 9.56 4.76
N GLY A 172 7.58 9.52 3.93
CA GLY A 172 7.67 9.75 2.49
C GLY A 172 8.30 11.10 2.16
N GLY A 173 7.89 12.17 2.85
CA GLY A 173 8.47 13.51 2.70
C GLY A 173 9.96 13.59 3.07
N ILE A 174 10.41 12.83 4.07
CA ILE A 174 11.82 12.77 4.46
C ILE A 174 12.67 12.07 3.40
N VAL A 175 12.21 10.91 2.89
CA VAL A 175 13.03 10.13 1.95
C VAL A 175 13.14 10.77 0.58
N VAL A 176 12.11 11.47 0.09
CA VAL A 176 12.20 12.21 -1.19
C VAL A 176 13.17 13.40 -1.12
N GLY A 177 13.49 13.89 0.08
CA GLY A 177 14.53 14.88 0.34
C GLY A 177 15.95 14.32 0.36
N LYS A 178 16.15 13.03 0.09
CA LYS A 178 17.46 12.36 0.07
C LYS A 178 17.80 11.90 -1.34
N LEU A 179 19.09 11.69 -1.63
CA LEU A 179 19.54 11.14 -2.91
C LEU A 179 19.46 9.62 -2.91
N GLY A 180 18.92 9.04 -3.99
CA GLY A 180 18.80 7.60 -4.18
C GLY A 180 17.78 6.95 -3.26
N THR A 181 17.77 5.61 -3.24
CA THR A 181 16.90 4.83 -2.35
C THR A 181 17.38 4.99 -0.91
N ALA A 182 16.69 5.80 -0.13
CA ALA A 182 17.05 6.14 1.23
C ALA A 182 16.09 5.53 2.26
N ALA A 183 16.61 5.26 3.47
CA ALA A 183 15.79 4.88 4.62
C ALA A 183 15.52 6.11 5.51
N VAL A 184 14.42 6.07 6.25
CA VAL A 184 14.12 7.03 7.31
C VAL A 184 14.54 6.43 8.65
N SER A 185 15.25 7.21 9.48
CA SER A 185 15.58 6.78 10.85
C SER A 185 14.48 7.16 11.84
N TYR A 186 14.54 6.56 13.02
CA TYR A 186 13.61 6.89 14.11
C TYR A 186 13.74 8.36 14.53
N GLU A 187 14.97 8.87 14.63
CA GLU A 187 15.26 10.25 15.02
C GLU A 187 14.75 11.26 13.99
N GLU A 188 14.83 10.94 12.70
CA GLU A 188 14.28 11.80 11.65
C GLU A 188 12.75 11.84 11.67
N LEU A 189 12.13 10.74 12.08
CA LEU A 189 10.67 10.61 12.06
C LEU A 189 10.02 11.13 13.36
N PHE A 190 10.67 10.97 14.51
CA PHE A 190 10.09 11.27 15.83
C PHE A 190 10.92 12.21 16.70
N GLY A 191 12.12 12.60 16.25
CA GLY A 191 13.05 13.49 16.97
C GLY A 191 12.77 14.98 16.89
#